data_bf3f6a3cb29a8ea0e58ad485d6eadddb
#
_entry.id   bf3f6a3cb29a8ea0e58ad485d6eadddb
#
_cell.length_a   1.000
_cell.length_b   1.000
_cell.length_c   1.000
_cell.angle_alpha   90.00
_cell.angle_beta   90.00
_cell.angle_gamma   90.00
#
_symmetry.space_group_name_H-M   'P 1'
#
loop_
_entity.id
_entity.type
_entity.pdbx_description
1 polymer ?
#
loop_
_entity_poly.entity_id
_entity_poly.type
_entity_poly.pdbx_seq_one_letter_code
_entity_poly.pdbx_strand_id
1 'polypeptide(L)' 'MNRLVFATHNANKVKEVRELLSSSFEILSLDDIGFNDDIIEDKPTIIENSIKKAELIKIKTGYDCFA' A
#
# COMPACT_ATOMS: atom_id res chain seq x y z
N MET A 1 -16.29 -4.63 -6.70
CA MET A 1 -15.09 -5.08 -5.99
C MET A 1 -14.39 -3.87 -5.37
N ASN A 2 -14.03 -3.97 -4.11
CA ASN A 2 -13.35 -2.87 -3.43
C ASN A 2 -11.89 -2.80 -3.83
N ARG A 3 -11.40 -1.58 -4.07
CA ARG A 3 -10.00 -1.33 -4.35
C ARG A 3 -9.24 -1.08 -3.06
N LEU A 4 -8.06 -1.69 -2.94
CA LEU A 4 -7.21 -1.58 -1.77
C LEU A 4 -5.76 -1.45 -2.22
N VAL A 5 -5.06 -0.44 -1.74
CA VAL A 5 -3.67 -0.22 -2.09
C VAL A 5 -2.76 -0.92 -1.09
N PHE A 6 -1.83 -1.70 -1.58
CA PHE A 6 -0.74 -2.24 -0.77
C PHE A 6 0.46 -1.29 -0.86
N ALA A 7 0.78 -0.63 0.25
CA ALA A 7 1.78 0.43 0.32
C ALA A 7 3.21 -0.13 0.33
N THR A 8 3.60 -0.75 -0.77
CA THR A 8 4.95 -1.32 -0.92
C THR A 8 5.41 -1.19 -2.37
N HIS A 9 6.72 -1.09 -2.56
CA HIS A 9 7.36 -1.17 -3.87
C HIS A 9 7.84 -2.59 -4.19
N ASN A 10 7.65 -3.55 -3.29
CA ASN A 10 8.05 -4.93 -3.52
C ASN A 10 7.00 -5.66 -4.38
N ALA A 11 7.30 -5.81 -5.67
CA ALA A 11 6.40 -6.43 -6.64
C ALA A 11 6.04 -7.88 -6.29
N ASN A 12 6.95 -8.64 -5.71
CA ASN A 12 6.68 -10.01 -5.31
C ASN A 12 5.63 -10.09 -4.20
N LYS A 13 5.72 -9.21 -3.22
CA LYS A 13 4.72 -9.13 -2.13
C LYS A 13 3.35 -8.72 -2.66
N VAL A 14 3.30 -7.77 -3.57
CA VAL A 14 2.05 -7.36 -4.22
C VAL A 14 1.41 -8.53 -4.94
N LYS A 15 2.19 -9.29 -5.70
CA LYS A 15 1.72 -10.47 -6.40
C LYS A 15 1.13 -11.51 -5.46
N GLU A 16 1.82 -11.81 -4.36
CA GLU A 16 1.35 -12.78 -3.36
C GLU A 16 0.02 -12.34 -2.74
N VAL A 17 -0.08 -11.08 -2.36
CA VAL A 17 -1.32 -10.54 -1.78
C VAL A 17 -2.46 -10.53 -2.78
N ARG A 18 -2.20 -10.21 -4.05
CA ARG A 18 -3.21 -10.29 -5.10
C ARG A 18 -3.77 -11.69 -5.24
N GLU A 19 -2.92 -12.69 -5.24
CA GLU A 19 -3.35 -14.09 -5.34
C GLU A 19 -4.24 -14.51 -4.17
N LEU A 20 -3.93 -14.02 -2.97
CA LEU A 20 -4.68 -14.35 -1.76
C LEU A 20 -6.03 -13.64 -1.69
N LEU A 21 -6.12 -12.39 -2.15
CA LEU A 21 -7.27 -11.52 -1.95
C LEU A 21 -8.04 -11.20 -3.24
N SER A 22 -7.70 -11.79 -4.37
CA SER A 22 -8.27 -11.44 -5.67
C SER A 22 -9.77 -11.66 -5.78
N SER A 23 -10.36 -12.53 -4.97
CA SER A 23 -11.80 -12.78 -4.97
C SER A 23 -12.61 -11.72 -4.20
N SER A 24 -11.96 -10.96 -3.32
CA SER A 24 -12.61 -9.98 -2.45
C SER A 24 -12.21 -8.54 -2.73
N PHE A 25 -10.96 -8.32 -3.17
CA PHE A 25 -10.41 -6.99 -3.38
C PHE A 25 -9.62 -6.90 -4.68
N GLU A 26 -9.67 -5.74 -5.31
CA GLU A 26 -8.71 -5.36 -6.34
C GLU A 26 -7.52 -4.72 -5.64
N ILE A 27 -6.40 -5.43 -5.60
CA ILE A 27 -5.17 -4.95 -4.95
C ILE A 27 -4.36 -4.12 -5.94
N LEU A 28 -4.06 -2.90 -5.56
CA LEU A 28 -3.24 -1.98 -6.35
C LEU A 28 -1.89 -1.79 -5.67
N SER A 29 -0.84 -1.71 -6.49
CA SER A 29 0.49 -1.35 -6.00
C SER A 29 0.65 0.18 -5.98
N LEU A 30 1.73 0.66 -5.38
CA LEU A 30 2.08 2.08 -5.46
C LEU A 30 2.31 2.52 -6.91
N ASP A 31 2.88 1.65 -7.73
CA ASP A 31 3.10 1.94 -9.15
C ASP A 31 1.78 2.05 -9.91
N ASP A 32 0.80 1.21 -9.59
CA ASP A 32 -0.52 1.23 -10.24
C ASP A 32 -1.25 2.56 -10.05
N ILE A 33 -1.06 3.21 -8.92
CA ILE A 33 -1.70 4.50 -8.61
C ILE A 33 -0.82 5.70 -8.95
N GLY A 34 0.37 5.45 -9.51
CA GLY A 34 1.30 6.52 -9.88
C GLY A 34 1.99 7.19 -8.71
N PHE A 35 2.06 6.54 -7.57
CA PHE A 35 2.71 7.08 -6.39
C PHE A 35 4.20 6.74 -6.41
N ASN A 36 5.03 7.71 -6.75
CA ASN A 36 6.47 7.54 -6.91
C ASN A 36 7.30 8.22 -5.83
N ASP A 37 6.66 8.87 -4.86
CA ASP A 37 7.37 9.55 -3.79
C ASP A 37 7.99 8.55 -2.82
N ASP A 38 9.21 8.86 -2.36
CA ASP A 38 9.83 8.11 -1.29
C ASP A 38 9.12 8.41 0.03
N ILE A 39 8.80 7.35 0.76
CA ILE A 39 8.19 7.47 2.08
C ILE A 39 9.30 7.34 3.12
N ILE A 40 9.49 8.39 3.91
CA ILE A 40 10.51 8.41 4.96
C ILE A 40 10.05 7.54 6.13
N GLU A 41 10.82 6.50 6.42
CA GLU A 41 10.56 5.59 7.53
C GLU A 41 11.36 6.05 8.76
N ASP A 42 10.91 7.13 9.38
CA ASP A 42 11.58 7.81 10.49
C ASP A 42 11.05 7.44 11.88
N LYS A 43 10.10 6.53 11.94
CA LYS A 43 9.53 6.08 13.22
C LYS A 43 10.34 4.92 13.81
N PRO A 44 10.30 4.73 15.13
CA PRO A 44 11.16 3.73 15.79
C PRO A 44 10.72 2.28 15.59
N THR A 45 9.50 2.02 15.12
CA THR A 45 9.00 0.67 14.93
C THR A 45 8.49 0.43 13.52
N ILE A 46 8.46 -0.84 13.10
CA ILE A 46 7.90 -1.25 11.82
C ILE A 46 6.41 -0.93 11.77
N ILE A 47 5.68 -1.13 12.86
CA ILE A 47 4.24 -0.86 12.94
C ILE A 47 3.96 0.62 12.72
N GLU A 48 4.69 1.50 13.38
CA GLU A 48 4.51 2.96 13.23
C GLU A 48 4.83 3.42 11.82
N ASN A 49 5.87 2.87 11.18
CA ASN A 49 6.20 3.17 9.80
C ASN A 49 5.12 2.70 8.83
N SER A 50 4.53 1.54 9.07
CA SER A 50 3.43 1.02 8.26
C SER A 50 2.19 1.90 8.34
N ILE A 51 1.84 2.36 9.53
CA ILE A 51 0.73 3.29 9.74
C ILE A 51 0.99 4.61 9.02
N LYS A 52 2.19 5.14 9.14
CA LYS A 52 2.58 6.38 8.45
C LYS A 52 2.46 6.27 6.94
N LYS A 53 2.92 5.17 6.36
CA LYS A 53 2.78 4.90 4.92
C LYS A 53 1.32 4.88 4.49
N ALA A 54 0.48 4.14 5.20
CA ALA A 54 -0.92 4.02 4.88
C ALA A 54 -1.65 5.35 4.97
N GLU A 55 -1.41 6.13 6.02
CA GLU A 55 -2.01 7.45 6.20
C GLU A 55 -1.59 8.42 5.11
N LEU A 56 -0.31 8.45 4.76
CA LEU A 56 0.21 9.33 3.73
C LEU A 56 -0.42 9.04 2.36
N ILE A 57 -0.55 7.78 2.02
CA ILE A 57 -1.13 7.36 0.75
C ILE A 57 -2.62 7.69 0.72
N LYS A 58 -3.34 7.44 1.80
CA LYS A 58 -4.76 7.78 1.93
C LYS A 58 -4.99 9.28 1.72
N ILE A 59 -4.18 10.12 2.35
CA ILE A 59 -4.28 11.59 2.22
C ILE A 59 -4.01 12.02 0.79
N LYS A 60 -2.98 11.48 0.15
CA LYS A 60 -2.56 11.91 -1.20
C LYS A 60 -3.43 11.35 -2.31
N THR A 61 -3.94 10.16 -2.18
CA THR A 61 -4.62 9.46 -3.27
C THR A 61 -6.11 9.22 -3.02
N GLY A 62 -6.54 9.25 -1.76
CA GLY A 62 -7.91 8.93 -1.39
C GLY A 62 -8.24 7.44 -1.34
N TYR A 63 -7.30 6.56 -1.72
CA TYR A 63 -7.52 5.13 -1.66
C TYR A 63 -7.36 4.59 -0.24
N ASP A 64 -8.16 3.60 0.11
CA ASP A 64 -7.91 2.80 1.30
C ASP A 64 -6.65 1.96 1.06
N CYS A 65 -5.79 1.89 2.07
CA CYS A 65 -4.49 1.25 1.91
C CYS A 65 -4.02 0.55 3.19
N PHE A 66 -3.10 -0.38 3.00
CA PHE A 66 -2.41 -1.06 4.09
C PHE A 66 -0.93 -1.22 3.75
N ALA A 67 -0.12 -1.53 4.73
CA ALA A 67 1.30 -1.74 4.55
C ALA A 67 1.81 -2.98 5.31
#